data_607a2f27ac6a21305eb6c4fdafdb3c80
#
_entry.id   607a2f27ac6a21305eb6c4fdafdb3c80
#
_cell.length_a   1.000
_cell.length_b   1.000
_cell.length_c   1.000
_cell.angle_alpha   90.00
_cell.angle_beta   90.00
_cell.angle_gamma   90.00
#
_symmetry.space_group_name_H-M   'P 1'
#
loop_
_entity.id
_entity.type
_entity.pdbx_description
1 polymer ?
#
loop_
_entity_poly.entity_id
_entity_poly.type
_entity_poly.pdbx_seq_one_letter_code
_entity_poly.pdbx_strand_id
1 'polypeptide(L)'
;MKKAISTNGAPAVIGPYSQAIDCGEFVFTSGQLGLDPATGKLVDGGVQAQATQAMKNIQAVLTAAGLTLDNVVKTTVLLTNIADFAAVNEIYASFFEGTTYPARCAYQVSALPAGGLVEIETICQK
;
A
#
# COMPACT_ATOMS: atom_id res chain seq x y z
N MET A 1 -13.90 -11.10 15.51
CA MET A 1 -12.66 -10.85 16.28
C MET A 1 -11.54 -10.45 15.34
N LYS A 2 -10.81 -9.41 15.67
CA LYS A 2 -9.72 -8.95 14.81
C LYS A 2 -8.40 -9.61 15.17
N LYS A 3 -7.57 -9.86 14.14
CA LYS A 3 -6.24 -10.44 14.27
C LYS A 3 -5.23 -9.56 13.55
N ALA A 4 -4.16 -9.18 14.22
CA ALA A 4 -3.08 -8.41 13.62
C ALA A 4 -2.25 -9.28 12.68
N ILE A 5 -1.91 -8.72 11.51
CA ILE A 5 -0.98 -9.32 10.56
C ILE A 5 0.35 -8.57 10.68
N SER A 6 1.44 -9.32 10.68
CA SER A 6 2.80 -8.76 10.78
C SER A 6 3.75 -9.53 9.89
N THR A 7 4.65 -8.82 9.23
CA THR A 7 5.70 -9.41 8.39
C THR A 7 6.94 -8.52 8.35
N ASN A 8 8.10 -9.14 8.24
CA ASN A 8 9.37 -8.43 8.02
C ASN A 8 9.56 -8.04 6.54
N GLY A 9 8.69 -8.52 5.65
CA GLY A 9 8.71 -8.17 4.23
C GLY A 9 8.13 -6.79 3.92
N ALA A 10 7.57 -6.11 4.91
CA ALA A 10 7.10 -4.73 4.82
C ALA A 10 7.76 -3.90 5.93
N PRO A 11 7.75 -2.56 5.84
CA PRO A 11 8.37 -1.70 6.84
C PRO A 11 7.86 -1.98 8.24
N ALA A 12 8.77 -1.96 9.22
CA ALA A 12 8.42 -2.15 10.62
C ALA A 12 7.45 -1.08 11.08
N VAL A 13 6.52 -1.48 11.95
CA VAL A 13 5.55 -0.57 12.55
C VAL A 13 6.26 0.38 13.53
N ILE A 14 6.07 1.66 13.32
CA ILE A 14 6.57 2.72 14.20
C ILE A 14 5.36 3.49 14.71
N GLY A 15 4.80 3.05 15.83
CA GLY A 15 3.63 3.69 16.41
C GLY A 15 2.52 2.71 16.77
N PRO A 16 1.37 3.24 17.21
CA PRO A 16 0.27 2.42 17.72
C PRO A 16 -0.66 1.94 16.59
N TYR A 17 -0.14 1.10 15.67
CA TYR A 17 -0.95 0.51 14.60
C TYR A 17 -0.41 -0.86 14.21
N SER A 18 -1.21 -1.63 13.47
CA SER A 18 -0.81 -2.92 12.88
C SER A 18 -0.60 -2.75 11.38
N GLN A 19 0.23 -3.57 10.76
CA GLN A 19 0.41 -3.54 9.29
C GLN A 19 -0.89 -3.88 8.57
N ALA A 20 -1.66 -4.81 9.11
CA ALA A 20 -3.01 -5.14 8.63
C ALA A 20 -3.83 -5.78 9.74
N ILE A 21 -5.13 -5.76 9.57
CA ILE A 21 -6.10 -6.43 10.45
C ILE A 21 -6.93 -7.40 9.62
N ASP A 22 -6.94 -8.64 10.07
CA ASP A 22 -7.84 -9.69 9.56
C ASP A 22 -9.05 -9.74 10.48
N CYS A 23 -10.23 -9.46 9.95
CA CYS A 23 -11.48 -9.51 10.69
C CYS A 23 -12.43 -10.59 10.17
N GLY A 24 -11.89 -11.65 9.59
CA GLY A 24 -12.66 -12.80 9.09
C GLY A 24 -12.76 -12.76 7.57
N GLU A 25 -13.85 -12.24 7.02
CA GLU A 25 -14.05 -12.17 5.58
C GLU A 25 -13.21 -11.06 4.92
N PHE A 26 -12.91 -9.99 5.66
CA PHE A 26 -12.17 -8.84 5.15
C PHE A 26 -10.84 -8.67 5.86
N VAL A 27 -9.86 -8.19 5.11
CA VAL A 27 -8.55 -7.76 5.61
C VAL A 27 -8.33 -6.31 5.24
N PHE A 28 -7.96 -5.50 6.21
CA PHE A 28 -7.68 -4.07 6.05
C PHE A 28 -6.19 -3.85 6.22
N THR A 29 -5.51 -3.31 5.21
CA THR A 29 -4.11 -2.91 5.39
C THR A 29 -4.03 -1.47 5.87
N SER A 30 -3.01 -1.19 6.68
CA SER A 30 -2.60 0.18 6.92
C SER A 30 -2.00 0.77 5.65
N GLY A 31 -1.92 2.10 5.59
CA GLY A 31 -1.27 2.77 4.47
C GLY A 31 0.19 2.38 4.35
N GLN A 32 0.63 2.12 3.13
CA GLN A 32 2.02 1.84 2.82
C GLN A 32 2.63 2.98 2.01
N LEU A 33 3.75 3.48 2.50
CA LEU A 33 4.63 4.42 1.80
C LEU A 33 5.70 3.64 1.03
N GLY A 34 6.43 4.33 0.18
CA GLY A 34 7.56 3.73 -0.53
C GLY A 34 8.81 3.56 0.35
N LEU A 35 8.65 3.02 1.54
CA LEU A 35 9.75 2.75 2.47
C LEU A 35 10.35 1.39 2.16
N ASP A 36 11.68 1.35 2.11
CA ASP A 36 12.42 0.08 2.02
C ASP A 36 12.34 -0.65 3.36
N PRO A 37 11.81 -1.89 3.40
CA PRO A 37 11.71 -2.64 4.65
C PRO A 37 13.04 -2.87 5.35
N ALA A 38 14.14 -2.95 4.59
CA ALA A 38 15.46 -3.20 5.14
C ALA A 38 16.05 -1.99 5.87
N THR A 39 15.71 -0.77 5.45
CA THR A 39 16.29 0.46 5.98
C THR A 39 15.30 1.32 6.75
N GLY A 40 14.01 1.18 6.48
CA GLY A 40 12.96 2.04 7.01
C GLY A 40 12.94 3.44 6.36
N LYS A 41 13.64 3.63 5.25
CA LYS A 41 13.75 4.92 4.55
C LYS A 41 13.05 4.86 3.20
N LEU A 42 12.61 6.02 2.70
CA LEU A 42 12.07 6.13 1.36
C LEU A 42 13.11 5.67 0.34
N VAL A 43 12.65 4.92 -0.67
CA VAL A 43 13.50 4.53 -1.80
C VAL A 43 13.82 5.76 -2.66
N ASP A 44 14.99 5.74 -3.31
CA ASP A 44 15.37 6.76 -4.28
C ASP A 44 14.62 6.55 -5.60
N GLY A 45 14.47 7.61 -6.37
CA GLY A 45 13.93 7.54 -7.73
C GLY A 45 12.58 8.22 -7.94
N GLY A 46 12.07 8.95 -6.96
CA GLY A 46 10.88 9.76 -7.08
C GLY A 46 9.58 8.99 -6.90
N VAL A 47 8.46 9.57 -7.37
CA VAL A 47 7.12 9.07 -7.07
C VAL A 47 6.87 7.68 -7.65
N GLN A 48 7.38 7.36 -8.85
CA GLN A 48 7.18 6.03 -9.43
C GLN A 48 7.93 4.95 -8.65
N ALA A 49 9.17 5.22 -8.22
CA ALA A 49 9.91 4.30 -7.37
C ALA A 49 9.20 4.10 -6.03
N GLN A 50 8.68 5.17 -5.43
CA GLN A 50 7.93 5.08 -4.18
C GLN A 50 6.63 4.32 -4.36
N ALA A 51 5.89 4.54 -5.45
CA ALA A 51 4.66 3.80 -5.75
C ALA A 51 4.94 2.31 -5.92
N THR A 52 6.00 1.96 -6.63
CA THR A 52 6.43 0.57 -6.81
C THR A 52 6.73 -0.09 -5.47
N GLN A 53 7.50 0.59 -4.61
CA GLN A 53 7.84 0.05 -3.29
C GLN A 53 6.61 -0.05 -2.39
N ALA A 54 5.72 0.93 -2.42
CA ALA A 54 4.47 0.87 -1.66
C ALA A 54 3.63 -0.35 -2.05
N MET A 55 3.50 -0.62 -3.35
CA MET A 55 2.78 -1.80 -3.84
C MET A 55 3.47 -3.10 -3.43
N LYS A 56 4.79 -3.18 -3.47
CA LYS A 56 5.54 -4.35 -3.00
C LYS A 56 5.32 -4.58 -1.50
N ASN A 57 5.29 -3.51 -0.71
CA ASN A 57 5.01 -3.59 0.72
C ASN A 57 3.60 -4.13 0.97
N ILE A 58 2.61 -3.66 0.21
CA ILE A 58 1.25 -4.19 0.28
C ILE A 58 1.23 -5.69 -0.05
N GLN A 59 1.89 -6.09 -1.14
CA GLN A 59 1.97 -7.51 -1.52
C GLN A 59 2.56 -8.38 -0.39
N ALA A 60 3.60 -7.90 0.28
CA ALA A 60 4.22 -8.61 1.39
C ALA A 60 3.25 -8.78 2.56
N VAL A 61 2.51 -7.74 2.91
CA VAL A 61 1.49 -7.79 3.96
C VAL A 61 0.37 -8.76 3.58
N LEU A 62 -0.12 -8.70 2.33
CA LEU A 62 -1.16 -9.60 1.85
C LEU A 62 -0.69 -11.04 1.85
N THR A 63 0.54 -11.31 1.43
CA THR A 63 1.13 -12.67 1.48
C THR A 63 1.13 -13.20 2.91
N ALA A 64 1.48 -12.37 3.88
CA ALA A 64 1.45 -12.77 5.30
C ALA A 64 0.02 -13.09 5.78
N ALA A 65 -0.98 -12.52 5.14
CA ALA A 65 -2.40 -12.82 5.40
C ALA A 65 -2.94 -13.98 4.57
N GLY A 66 -2.13 -14.59 3.71
CA GLY A 66 -2.55 -15.65 2.80
C GLY A 66 -3.32 -15.16 1.57
N LEU A 67 -3.14 -13.90 1.20
CA LEU A 67 -3.86 -13.23 0.12
C LEU A 67 -2.92 -12.77 -0.99
N THR A 68 -3.52 -12.38 -2.11
CA THR A 68 -2.83 -11.75 -3.24
C THR A 68 -3.54 -10.47 -3.63
N LEU A 69 -3.03 -9.75 -4.64
CA LEU A 69 -3.68 -8.57 -5.18
C LEU A 69 -5.07 -8.87 -5.77
N ASP A 70 -5.34 -10.11 -6.16
CA ASP A 70 -6.69 -10.52 -6.62
C ASP A 70 -7.76 -10.36 -5.54
N ASN A 71 -7.36 -10.37 -4.29
CA ASN A 71 -8.27 -10.19 -3.15
C ASN A 71 -8.60 -8.73 -2.86
N VAL A 72 -7.89 -7.78 -3.46
CA VAL A 72 -8.10 -6.36 -3.19
C VAL A 72 -9.39 -5.89 -3.85
N VAL A 73 -10.32 -5.37 -3.06
CA VAL A 73 -11.61 -4.85 -3.55
C VAL A 73 -11.69 -3.33 -3.53
N LYS A 74 -10.87 -2.68 -2.72
CA LYS A 74 -10.84 -1.21 -2.61
C LYS A 74 -9.44 -0.74 -2.28
N THR A 75 -9.04 0.36 -2.91
CA THR A 75 -7.81 1.08 -2.56
C THR A 75 -8.08 2.56 -2.33
N THR A 76 -7.20 3.18 -1.54
CA THR A 76 -7.08 4.63 -1.44
C THR A 76 -5.64 5.00 -1.78
N VAL A 77 -5.47 5.91 -2.73
CA VAL A 77 -4.18 6.41 -3.17
C VAL A 77 -4.08 7.88 -2.79
N LEU A 78 -3.13 8.20 -1.92
CA LEU A 78 -2.88 9.56 -1.44
C LEU A 78 -1.61 10.10 -2.08
N LEU A 79 -1.65 11.31 -2.60
CA LEU A 79 -0.54 11.97 -3.28
C LEU A 79 -0.26 13.32 -2.63
N THR A 80 1.01 13.71 -2.53
CA THR A 80 1.36 15.06 -2.10
C THR A 80 1.31 16.06 -3.26
N ASN A 81 1.24 15.57 -4.51
CA ASN A 81 1.10 16.38 -5.70
C ASN A 81 0.21 15.65 -6.71
N ILE A 82 -0.97 16.18 -6.97
CA ILE A 82 -1.91 15.55 -7.90
C ILE A 82 -1.37 15.47 -9.34
N ALA A 83 -0.39 16.28 -9.69
CA ALA A 83 0.28 16.21 -10.99
C ALA A 83 1.03 14.88 -11.19
N ASP A 84 1.32 14.13 -10.12
CA ASP A 84 1.96 12.81 -10.18
C ASP A 84 0.96 11.69 -10.49
N PHE A 85 -0.32 12.00 -10.62
CA PHE A 85 -1.38 11.00 -10.75
C PHE A 85 -1.16 10.06 -11.93
N ALA A 86 -0.85 10.61 -13.12
CA ALA A 86 -0.61 9.80 -14.32
C ALA A 86 0.59 8.85 -14.15
N ALA A 87 1.68 9.34 -13.55
CA ALA A 87 2.88 8.53 -13.30
C ALA A 87 2.60 7.39 -12.30
N VAL A 88 1.83 7.66 -11.26
CA VAL A 88 1.43 6.65 -10.28
C VAL A 88 0.47 5.64 -10.90
N ASN A 89 -0.45 6.08 -11.76
CA ASN A 89 -1.37 5.18 -12.45
C ASN A 89 -0.66 4.13 -13.30
N GLU A 90 0.44 4.47 -13.96
CA GLU A 90 1.22 3.50 -14.73
C GLU A 90 1.74 2.37 -13.85
N ILE A 91 2.29 2.72 -12.70
CA ILE A 91 2.81 1.74 -11.72
C ILE A 91 1.65 0.92 -11.14
N TYR A 92 0.60 1.59 -10.70
CA TYR A 92 -0.57 0.95 -10.12
C TYR A 92 -1.17 -0.08 -11.10
N ALA A 93 -1.38 0.31 -12.34
CA ALA A 93 -1.93 -0.57 -13.36
C ALA A 93 -1.07 -1.80 -13.58
N SER A 94 0.26 -1.66 -13.56
CA SER A 94 1.18 -2.78 -13.79
C SER A 94 1.05 -3.87 -12.72
N PHE A 95 0.71 -3.50 -11.49
CA PHE A 95 0.53 -4.48 -10.39
C PHE A 95 -0.81 -5.23 -10.49
N PHE A 96 -1.80 -4.65 -11.15
CA PHE A 96 -3.13 -5.27 -11.30
C PHE A 96 -3.37 -5.91 -12.67
N GLU A 97 -2.33 -6.06 -13.49
CA GLU A 97 -2.45 -6.78 -14.75
C GLU A 97 -2.97 -8.19 -14.54
N GLY A 98 -3.93 -8.60 -15.37
CA GLY A 98 -4.50 -9.95 -15.31
C GLY A 98 -5.54 -10.14 -14.21
N THR A 99 -5.89 -9.11 -13.49
CA THR A 99 -6.94 -9.12 -12.46
C THR A 99 -7.93 -7.98 -12.68
N THR A 100 -9.07 -8.06 -12.03
CA THR A 100 -10.06 -6.96 -12.07
C THR A 100 -9.56 -5.82 -11.18
N TYR A 101 -9.58 -4.58 -11.70
CA TYR A 101 -9.22 -3.42 -10.92
C TYR A 101 -10.16 -3.26 -9.71
N PRO A 102 -9.61 -3.03 -8.51
CA PRO A 102 -10.43 -2.68 -7.35
C PRO A 102 -11.10 -1.31 -7.53
N ALA A 103 -12.15 -1.06 -6.75
CA ALA A 103 -12.65 0.30 -6.60
C ALA A 103 -11.56 1.19 -5.98
N ARG A 104 -11.53 2.49 -6.29
CA ARG A 104 -10.47 3.37 -5.83
C ARG A 104 -10.95 4.79 -5.54
N CYS A 105 -10.41 5.40 -4.48
CA CYS A 105 -10.34 6.84 -4.30
C CYS A 105 -8.88 7.27 -4.45
N ALA A 106 -8.65 8.41 -5.09
CA ALA A 106 -7.32 9.00 -5.19
C ALA A 106 -7.42 10.52 -5.10
N TYR A 107 -6.60 11.13 -4.23
CA TYR A 107 -6.62 12.58 -4.06
C TYR A 107 -5.32 13.10 -3.44
N GLN A 108 -5.13 14.42 -3.54
CA GLN A 108 -4.00 15.10 -2.96
C GLN A 108 -4.22 15.38 -1.48
N VAL A 109 -3.18 15.20 -0.69
CA VAL A 109 -3.13 15.57 0.73
C VAL A 109 -2.01 16.60 0.94
N SER A 110 -2.06 17.31 2.07
CA SER A 110 -1.07 18.35 2.39
C SER A 110 0.34 17.80 2.60
N ALA A 111 0.44 16.62 3.23
CA ALA A 111 1.71 15.95 3.51
C ALA A 111 1.44 14.49 3.85
N LEU A 112 2.47 13.67 3.70
CA LEU A 112 2.48 12.27 4.11
C LEU A 112 3.61 12.03 5.12
N PRO A 113 3.49 10.99 5.96
CA PRO A 113 4.57 10.64 6.87
C PRO A 113 5.91 10.41 6.15
N ALA A 114 7.00 10.66 6.84
CA ALA A 114 8.36 10.45 6.34
C ALA A 114 8.72 11.25 5.08
N GLY A 115 7.92 12.26 4.72
CA GLY A 115 8.13 13.02 3.49
C GLY A 115 7.73 12.24 2.23
N GLY A 116 6.90 11.22 2.36
CA GLY A 116 6.44 10.41 1.24
C GLY A 116 5.69 11.21 0.18
N LEU A 117 5.80 10.76 -1.07
CA LEU A 117 5.10 11.36 -2.21
C LEU A 117 3.80 10.65 -2.53
N VAL A 118 3.66 9.41 -2.10
CA VAL A 118 2.48 8.56 -2.32
C VAL A 118 2.32 7.60 -1.16
N GLU A 119 1.06 7.33 -0.81
CA GLU A 119 0.68 6.32 0.17
C GLU A 119 -0.54 5.56 -0.34
N ILE A 120 -0.57 4.25 -0.14
CA ILE A 120 -1.65 3.39 -0.63
C ILE A 120 -2.12 2.49 0.51
N GLU A 121 -3.43 2.42 0.72
CA GLU A 121 -4.06 1.46 1.61
C GLU A 121 -5.06 0.59 0.85
N THR A 122 -5.39 -0.58 1.39
CA THR A 122 -6.28 -1.52 0.72
C THR A 122 -7.30 -2.13 1.67
N ILE A 123 -8.43 -2.52 1.10
CA ILE A 123 -9.41 -3.42 1.71
C ILE A 123 -9.47 -4.65 0.83
N CYS A 124 -9.35 -5.82 1.44
CA CYS A 124 -9.33 -7.10 0.75
C CYS A 124 -10.47 -7.99 1.23
N GLN A 125 -10.97 -8.83 0.35
CA GLN A 125 -11.96 -9.86 0.68
C GLN A 125 -11.36 -11.24 0.38
N LYS A 126 -11.48 -12.14 1.34
CA LYS A 126 -11.01 -13.53 1.19
C LYS A 126 -11.85 -14.32 0.18
#